data_9db61725ea6bd52e78e4702c0d7ef169
#
_entry.id   9db61725ea6bd52e78e4702c0d7ef169
#
_cell.length_a   1.000
_cell.length_b   1.000
_cell.length_c   1.000
_cell.angle_alpha   90.00
_cell.angle_beta   90.00
_cell.angle_gamma   90.00
#
_symmetry.space_group_name_H-M   'P 1'
#
loop_
_entity.id
_entity.type
_entity.pdbx_description
1 polymer ?
#
loop_
_entity_poly.entity_id
_entity_poly.type
_entity_poly.pdbx_seq_one_letter_code
_entity_poly.pdbx_strand_id
1 'polypeptide(L)'
;MTTMFTPDHEWINIEDHEAAVVGITLHAQEALGDVVFVELPTVGKTYKKGEVVGVVESVKAAADIYMTVEGEVVEVNEALRADPSLANSDPMGNGWFYKVH
;
A
#
# COMPACT_ATOMS: atom_id res chain seq x y z
N MET A 1 -7.25 14.88 9.69
CA MET A 1 -6.86 13.77 8.79
C MET A 1 -6.54 14.32 7.41
N THR A 2 -5.39 13.98 6.87
CA THR A 2 -4.93 14.49 5.59
C THR A 2 -4.59 13.32 4.67
N THR A 3 -5.20 13.29 3.49
CA THR A 3 -4.92 12.28 2.48
C THR A 3 -4.22 12.94 1.30
N MET A 4 -3.09 12.37 0.91
CA MET A 4 -2.31 12.84 -0.23
C MET A 4 -2.12 11.70 -1.22
N PHE A 5 -1.82 12.05 -2.47
CA PHE A 5 -1.64 11.06 -3.52
C PHE A 5 -0.26 11.22 -4.15
N THR A 6 0.33 10.10 -4.58
CA THR A 6 1.64 10.11 -5.22
C THR A 6 1.50 9.94 -6.73
N PRO A 7 2.55 10.30 -7.51
CA PRO A 7 2.56 10.02 -8.95
C PRO A 7 2.45 8.53 -9.29
N ASP A 8 2.77 7.65 -8.35
CA ASP A 8 2.69 6.21 -8.54
C ASP A 8 1.31 5.65 -8.20
N HIS A 9 0.31 6.52 -8.04
CA HIS A 9 -1.07 6.16 -7.72
C HIS A 9 -1.22 5.45 -6.38
N GLU A 10 -0.41 5.88 -5.40
CA GLU A 10 -0.54 5.47 -4.02
C GLU A 10 -1.14 6.61 -3.22
N TRP A 11 -1.90 6.28 -2.19
CA TRP A 11 -2.40 7.30 -1.27
C TRP A 11 -1.69 7.15 0.08
N ILE A 12 -1.54 8.27 0.78
CA ILE A 12 -1.01 8.31 2.13
C ILE A 12 -1.96 9.12 3.00
N ASN A 13 -2.39 8.52 4.09
CA ASN A 13 -3.30 9.16 5.05
C ASN A 13 -2.57 9.35 6.38
N ILE A 14 -2.34 10.59 6.73
CA ILE A 14 -1.66 10.93 7.99
C ILE A 14 -2.75 11.15 9.04
N GLU A 15 -2.99 10.13 9.86
CA GLU A 15 -4.03 10.16 10.89
C GLU A 15 -3.58 10.85 12.15
N ASP A 16 -2.31 10.70 12.51
CA ASP A 16 -1.72 11.34 13.67
C ASP A 16 -0.23 11.58 13.42
N HIS A 17 0.49 12.08 14.44
CA HIS A 17 1.91 12.38 14.30
C HIS A 17 2.81 11.14 14.31
N GLU A 18 2.26 9.97 14.60
CA GLU A 18 3.06 8.78 14.82
C GLU A 18 3.08 7.84 13.62
N ALA A 19 2.00 7.79 12.84
CA ALA A 19 1.91 6.84 11.73
C ALA A 19 1.12 7.38 10.56
N ALA A 20 1.53 6.96 9.37
CA ALA A 20 0.80 7.21 8.15
C ALA A 20 0.38 5.87 7.54
N VAL A 21 -0.84 5.80 7.03
CA VAL A 21 -1.37 4.61 6.36
C VAL A 21 -1.24 4.80 4.85
N VAL A 22 -0.78 3.78 4.15
CA VAL A 22 -0.53 3.84 2.71
C VAL A 22 -1.26 2.71 1.98
N GLY A 23 -1.82 3.03 0.84
CA GLY A 23 -2.47 2.07 -0.03
C GLY A 23 -2.45 2.54 -1.48
N ILE A 24 -3.16 1.83 -2.36
CA ILE A 24 -3.28 2.21 -3.76
C ILE A 24 -4.58 2.95 -4.01
N THR A 25 -4.61 3.78 -5.06
CA THR A 25 -5.80 4.55 -5.40
C THR A 25 -6.80 3.70 -6.20
N LEU A 26 -8.02 4.22 -6.31
CA LEU A 26 -9.03 3.60 -7.19
C LEU A 26 -8.53 3.49 -8.62
N HIS A 27 -7.80 4.50 -9.10
CA HIS A 27 -7.23 4.49 -10.44
C HIS A 27 -6.24 3.33 -10.62
N ALA A 28 -5.38 3.12 -9.64
CA ALA A 28 -4.40 2.04 -9.70
C ALA A 28 -5.08 0.67 -9.70
N GLN A 29 -6.09 0.50 -8.85
CA GLN A 29 -6.81 -0.77 -8.77
C GLN A 29 -7.56 -1.08 -10.07
N GLU A 30 -8.16 -0.06 -10.71
CA GLU A 30 -8.82 -0.24 -11.99
C GLU A 30 -7.83 -0.63 -13.10
N ALA A 31 -6.66 -0.02 -13.12
CA ALA A 31 -5.62 -0.32 -14.09
C ALA A 31 -5.08 -1.75 -13.93
N LEU A 32 -4.98 -2.22 -12.68
CA LEU A 32 -4.49 -3.57 -12.39
C LEU A 32 -5.51 -4.65 -12.68
N GLY A 33 -6.80 -4.39 -12.46
CA GLY A 33 -7.82 -5.42 -12.49
C GLY A 33 -7.77 -6.26 -11.22
N ASP A 34 -8.22 -7.51 -11.29
CA ASP A 34 -8.32 -8.38 -10.11
C ASP A 34 -6.96 -8.69 -9.52
N VAL A 35 -6.76 -8.29 -8.28
CA VAL A 35 -5.53 -8.56 -7.52
C VAL A 35 -5.59 -9.97 -6.97
N VAL A 36 -4.54 -10.75 -7.25
CA VAL A 36 -4.47 -12.16 -6.88
C VAL A 36 -3.39 -12.45 -5.83
N PHE A 37 -2.42 -11.55 -5.68
CA PHE A 37 -1.34 -11.72 -4.71
C PHE A 37 -0.79 -10.37 -4.30
N VAL A 38 -0.44 -10.24 -3.03
CA VAL A 38 0.19 -9.04 -2.48
C VAL A 38 1.39 -9.45 -1.64
N GLU A 39 2.56 -8.86 -1.92
CA GLU A 39 3.72 -8.99 -1.08
C GLU A 39 3.88 -7.69 -0.29
N LEU A 40 3.85 -7.79 1.03
CA LEU A 40 3.87 -6.65 1.93
C LEU A 40 5.28 -6.40 2.47
N PRO A 41 5.60 -5.16 2.90
CA PRO A 41 6.91 -4.88 3.47
C PRO A 41 7.13 -5.59 4.80
N THR A 42 8.39 -5.60 5.25
CA THR A 42 8.77 -6.23 6.51
C THR A 42 8.54 -5.24 7.66
N VAL A 43 7.73 -5.64 8.63
CA VAL A 43 7.51 -4.86 9.86
C VAL A 43 8.83 -4.73 10.62
N GLY A 44 9.12 -3.52 11.08
CA GLY A 44 10.35 -3.22 11.82
C GLY A 44 11.52 -2.80 10.94
N LYS A 45 11.39 -2.86 9.63
CA LYS A 45 12.44 -2.44 8.71
C LYS A 45 12.24 -0.99 8.30
N THR A 46 13.34 -0.25 8.22
CA THR A 46 13.35 1.14 7.75
C THR A 46 13.63 1.17 6.26
N TYR A 47 12.83 1.93 5.53
CA TYR A 47 12.98 2.10 4.09
C TYR A 47 13.14 3.57 3.75
N LYS A 48 13.85 3.82 2.66
CA LYS A 48 13.97 5.17 2.11
C LYS A 48 12.83 5.45 1.15
N LYS A 49 12.48 6.73 1.01
CA LYS A 49 11.48 7.15 0.03
C LYS A 49 11.88 6.65 -1.37
N GLY A 50 10.93 6.02 -2.07
CA GLY A 50 11.16 5.49 -3.40
C GLY A 50 11.70 4.08 -3.46
N GLU A 51 12.08 3.48 -2.32
CA GLU A 51 12.45 2.06 -2.32
C GLU A 51 11.23 1.18 -2.58
N VAL A 52 11.44 0.07 -3.27
CA VAL A 52 10.40 -0.94 -3.46
C VAL A 52 10.22 -1.68 -2.14
N VAL A 53 9.02 -1.65 -1.60
CA VAL A 53 8.72 -2.29 -0.32
C VAL A 53 7.81 -3.51 -0.47
N GLY A 54 7.20 -3.68 -1.62
CA GLY A 54 6.32 -4.81 -1.86
C GLY A 54 5.92 -4.89 -3.32
N VAL A 55 5.03 -5.84 -3.62
CA VAL A 55 4.54 -6.09 -4.97
C VAL A 55 3.06 -6.39 -4.89
N VAL A 56 2.29 -5.89 -5.84
CA VAL A 56 0.92 -6.30 -6.04
C VAL A 56 0.82 -7.00 -7.40
N GLU A 57 0.29 -8.22 -7.42
CA GLU A 57 0.12 -8.99 -8.64
C GLU A 57 -1.36 -9.13 -8.95
N SER A 58 -1.69 -8.89 -10.22
CA SER A 58 -3.05 -9.02 -10.72
C SER A 58 -3.10 -10.01 -11.88
N VAL A 59 -4.30 -10.27 -12.37
CA VAL A 59 -4.49 -11.12 -13.55
C VAL A 59 -3.86 -10.54 -14.81
N LYS A 60 -3.56 -9.24 -14.82
CA LYS A 60 -3.00 -8.54 -15.98
C LYS A 60 -1.51 -8.30 -15.86
N ALA A 61 -1.01 -7.98 -14.66
CA ALA A 61 0.35 -7.47 -14.49
C ALA A 61 0.79 -7.54 -13.04
N ALA A 62 2.08 -7.28 -12.81
CA ALA A 62 2.63 -7.07 -11.48
C ALA A 62 3.11 -5.62 -11.40
N ALA A 63 2.95 -4.99 -10.23
CA ALA A 63 3.38 -3.63 -9.98
C ALA A 63 4.12 -3.56 -8.65
N ASP A 64 5.17 -2.74 -8.61
CA ASP A 64 5.92 -2.51 -7.39
C ASP A 64 5.19 -1.52 -6.49
N ILE A 65 5.26 -1.75 -5.19
CA ILE A 65 4.78 -0.82 -4.17
C ILE A 65 6.00 -0.07 -3.64
N TYR A 66 5.94 1.25 -3.68
CA TYR A 66 7.06 2.11 -3.29
C TYR A 66 6.83 2.71 -1.92
N MET A 67 7.93 2.99 -1.22
CA MET A 67 7.88 3.73 0.04
C MET A 67 7.54 5.19 -0.28
N THR A 68 6.45 5.68 0.28
CA THR A 68 5.96 7.04 0.01
C THR A 68 6.75 8.10 0.77
N VAL A 69 7.23 7.74 1.96
CA VAL A 69 8.06 8.60 2.80
C VAL A 69 9.13 7.72 3.44
N GLU A 70 10.25 8.34 3.85
CA GLU A 70 11.26 7.62 4.59
C GLU A 70 10.77 7.32 6.00
N GLY A 71 10.98 6.10 6.47
CA GLY A 71 10.59 5.72 7.82
C GLY A 71 10.57 4.22 8.04
N GLU A 72 10.11 3.83 9.22
CA GLU A 72 10.02 2.43 9.62
C GLU A 72 8.60 1.91 9.42
N VAL A 73 8.46 0.75 8.80
CA VAL A 73 7.17 0.07 8.67
C VAL A 73 6.81 -0.52 10.03
N VAL A 74 5.71 -0.05 10.58
CA VAL A 74 5.28 -0.49 11.93
C VAL A 74 4.12 -1.47 11.89
N GLU A 75 3.40 -1.53 10.78
CA GLU A 75 2.29 -2.46 10.63
C GLU A 75 2.04 -2.74 9.15
N VAL A 76 1.60 -3.95 8.83
CA VAL A 76 1.13 -4.31 7.49
C VAL A 76 -0.28 -4.89 7.61
N ASN A 77 -1.05 -4.80 6.53
CA ASN A 77 -2.42 -5.30 6.53
C ASN A 77 -2.45 -6.79 6.23
N GLU A 78 -2.44 -7.61 7.27
CA GLU A 78 -2.46 -9.06 7.13
C GLU A 78 -3.73 -9.57 6.40
N ALA A 79 -4.82 -8.81 6.44
CA ALA A 79 -6.04 -9.17 5.72
C ALA A 79 -5.82 -9.23 4.21
N LEU A 80 -4.91 -8.42 3.67
CA LEU A 80 -4.57 -8.48 2.24
C LEU A 80 -3.85 -9.77 1.86
N ARG A 81 -3.06 -10.33 2.78
CA ARG A 81 -2.40 -11.61 2.53
C ARG A 81 -3.42 -12.74 2.45
N ALA A 82 -4.42 -12.69 3.30
CA ALA A 82 -5.49 -13.69 3.33
C ALA A 82 -6.47 -13.49 2.17
N ASP A 83 -6.73 -12.23 1.81
CA ASP A 83 -7.69 -11.89 0.75
C ASP A 83 -7.18 -10.70 -0.07
N PRO A 84 -6.35 -10.96 -1.09
CA PRO A 84 -5.84 -9.89 -1.96
C PRO A 84 -6.93 -9.07 -2.65
N SER A 85 -8.13 -9.60 -2.80
CA SER A 85 -9.23 -8.89 -3.44
C SER A 85 -9.71 -7.67 -2.65
N LEU A 86 -9.30 -7.51 -1.39
CA LEU A 86 -9.56 -6.29 -0.64
C LEU A 86 -8.97 -5.06 -1.31
N ALA A 87 -7.85 -5.22 -2.04
CA ALA A 87 -7.25 -4.14 -2.80
C ALA A 87 -8.17 -3.67 -3.93
N ASN A 88 -9.06 -4.53 -4.40
CA ASN A 88 -10.07 -4.18 -5.42
C ASN A 88 -11.34 -3.62 -4.80
N SER A 89 -11.84 -4.27 -3.76
CA SER A 89 -13.14 -3.95 -3.19
C SER A 89 -13.10 -2.67 -2.35
N ASP A 90 -11.99 -2.40 -1.67
CA ASP A 90 -11.88 -1.25 -0.77
C ASP A 90 -10.43 -0.72 -0.71
N PRO A 91 -9.86 -0.30 -1.84
CA PRO A 91 -8.44 0.07 -1.88
C PRO A 91 -8.10 1.27 -1.01
N MET A 92 -9.05 2.15 -0.76
CA MET A 92 -8.80 3.36 0.05
C MET A 92 -9.31 3.24 1.49
N GLY A 93 -9.75 2.05 1.88
CA GLY A 93 -10.22 1.76 3.23
C GLY A 93 -9.57 0.50 3.77
N ASN A 94 -10.35 -0.58 3.87
CA ASN A 94 -9.87 -1.85 4.45
C ASN A 94 -8.75 -2.52 3.66
N GLY A 95 -8.53 -2.10 2.41
CA GLY A 95 -7.46 -2.62 1.55
C GLY A 95 -6.15 -1.84 1.63
N TRP A 96 -5.88 -1.15 2.73
CA TRP A 96 -4.61 -0.45 2.94
C TRP A 96 -3.45 -1.44 2.97
N PHE A 97 -2.24 -0.97 2.65
CA PHE A 97 -1.07 -1.85 2.50
C PHE A 97 -0.17 -1.87 3.72
N TYR A 98 0.30 -0.71 4.16
CA TYR A 98 1.23 -0.65 5.30
C TYR A 98 1.10 0.67 6.05
N LYS A 99 1.61 0.67 7.29
CA LYS A 99 1.73 1.88 8.10
C LYS A 99 3.20 2.16 8.34
N VAL A 100 3.57 3.43 8.25
CA VAL A 100 4.95 3.91 8.41
C VAL A 100 5.02 4.96 9.50
N HIS A 101 6.09 4.91 10.27
CA HIS A 101 6.35 5.85 11.37
C HIS A 101 7.46 6.82 11.02
#